data_13d0411980f8b4f630798d11349c01a7
#
_entry.id   13d0411980f8b4f630798d11349c01a7
#
_cell.length_a   1.000
_cell.length_b   1.000
_cell.length_c   1.000
_cell.angle_alpha   90.00
_cell.angle_beta   90.00
_cell.angle_gamma   90.00
#
_symmetry.space_group_name_H-M   'P 1'
#
loop_
_entity.id
_entity.type
_entity.pdbx_description
1 polymer ?
#
loop_
_entity_poly.entity_id
_entity_poly.type
_entity_poly.pdbx_seq_one_letter_code
_entity_poly.pdbx_strand_id
1 'polypeptide(L)'
;HRKGEKFEELPMDKFAEHTRAFVKVEDGCNRQCAYCVIPRARGPVRSRDEESILEELRRLAAAGYKEVVLTAISLPSYGTDSGTSLVELIEKAAEVEGIERIRLGSLDPDMLHDEVITRMAAVKKLCPQFHLSLQSGCDKTLRAMRRPYTTAQFADIAAKLRAAFGAENVSFTTDVIVGFPGETEEDFEASMAFVTGQRFLKVHVFPYSRREGTPAYDFPGQLPEHEKEDRSRRMTAAVEKVRAARWPPCRVAPPVCCWKRRCPLPCLPATPNSICRCWSAHRATRPVTL
;
A
#
# COMPACT_ATOMS: atom_id res chain seq x y z
N HIS A 1 10.15 -12.79 18.11
CA HIS A 1 8.91 -13.39 18.62
C HIS A 1 8.97 -14.90 18.47
N ARG A 2 8.52 -15.64 19.49
CA ARG A 2 8.55 -17.11 19.50
C ARG A 2 7.23 -17.65 18.89
N LYS A 3 7.29 -18.85 18.32
CA LYS A 3 6.10 -19.54 17.82
C LYS A 3 5.11 -19.73 18.98
N GLY A 4 3.88 -19.22 18.84
CA GLY A 4 2.82 -19.30 19.87
C GLY A 4 2.64 -18.00 20.71
N GLU A 5 3.41 -16.95 20.48
CA GLU A 5 3.11 -15.63 21.07
C GLU A 5 1.83 -15.07 20.46
N LYS A 6 0.95 -14.57 21.31
CA LYS A 6 -0.30 -13.91 20.89
C LYS A 6 0.02 -12.54 20.26
N PHE A 7 -0.93 -12.03 19.48
CA PHE A 7 -0.89 -10.66 18.97
C PHE A 7 -0.79 -9.68 20.15
N GLU A 8 0.15 -8.73 20.05
CA GLU A 8 0.31 -7.66 21.05
C GLU A 8 -0.65 -6.53 20.72
N GLU A 9 -1.65 -6.32 21.56
CA GLU A 9 -2.63 -5.26 21.42
C GLU A 9 -2.09 -3.96 22.04
N LEU A 10 -2.04 -2.92 21.24
CA LEU A 10 -1.69 -1.56 21.66
C LEU A 10 -2.85 -0.64 21.25
N PRO A 11 -3.94 -0.61 22.03
CA PRO A 11 -5.09 0.23 21.70
C PRO A 11 -4.68 1.71 21.77
N MET A 12 -5.04 2.47 20.74
CA MET A 12 -4.82 3.92 20.68
C MET A 12 -6.15 4.64 20.58
N ASP A 13 -6.46 5.45 21.61
CA ASP A 13 -7.70 6.19 21.67
C ASP A 13 -7.64 7.55 20.95
N LYS A 14 -6.46 8.09 20.73
CA LYS A 14 -6.27 9.39 20.03
C LYS A 14 -5.01 9.40 19.18
N PHE A 15 -5.13 9.89 17.97
CA PHE A 15 -4.02 10.19 17.07
C PHE A 15 -3.86 11.72 17.02
N ALA A 16 -2.92 12.28 17.74
CA ALA A 16 -2.80 13.70 18.07
C ALA A 16 -2.79 14.66 16.87
N GLU A 17 -2.44 14.20 15.66
CA GLU A 17 -2.34 15.06 14.46
C GLU A 17 -3.01 14.47 13.22
N HIS A 18 -3.73 13.33 13.34
CA HIS A 18 -4.30 12.64 12.21
C HIS A 18 -5.83 12.80 12.14
N THR A 19 -6.34 13.04 10.94
CA THR A 19 -7.79 13.07 10.65
C THR A 19 -8.38 11.68 10.44
N ARG A 20 -7.54 10.63 10.46
CA ARG A 20 -7.88 9.22 10.33
C ARG A 20 -7.13 8.40 11.36
N ALA A 21 -7.72 7.32 11.81
CA ALA A 21 -7.12 6.39 12.73
C ALA A 21 -6.45 5.21 12.00
N PHE A 22 -5.41 4.65 12.59
CA PHE A 22 -4.74 3.46 12.08
C PHE A 22 -5.02 2.31 13.03
N VAL A 23 -5.54 1.21 12.52
CA VAL A 23 -5.85 0.00 13.29
C VAL A 23 -4.99 -1.12 12.79
N LYS A 24 -4.08 -1.61 13.65
CA LYS A 24 -3.24 -2.76 13.36
C LYS A 24 -4.04 -4.04 13.57
N VAL A 25 -4.19 -4.85 12.51
CA VAL A 25 -5.01 -6.04 12.51
C VAL A 25 -4.21 -7.34 12.46
N GLU A 26 -2.94 -7.28 12.02
CA GLU A 26 -2.06 -8.44 11.89
C GLU A 26 -0.60 -8.04 12.13
N ASP A 27 0.21 -8.97 12.58
CA ASP A 27 1.67 -8.86 12.70
C ASP A 27 2.35 -10.16 12.24
N GLY A 28 3.56 -10.02 11.72
CA GLY A 28 4.35 -11.13 11.22
C GLY A 28 4.16 -11.37 9.73
N CYS A 29 4.88 -12.37 9.19
CA CYS A 29 4.80 -12.70 7.78
C CYS A 29 5.34 -14.12 7.54
N ASN A 30 4.61 -14.93 6.79
CA ASN A 30 5.02 -16.29 6.42
C ASN A 30 5.77 -16.33 5.07
N ARG A 31 5.95 -15.18 4.40
CA ARG A 31 6.68 -15.09 3.13
C ARG A 31 8.18 -15.21 3.35
N GLN A 32 8.87 -15.67 2.30
CA GLN A 32 10.32 -15.85 2.31
C GLN A 32 10.98 -15.00 1.21
N CYS A 33 10.57 -13.73 1.08
CA CYS A 33 11.18 -12.81 0.14
C CYS A 33 12.68 -12.68 0.40
N ALA A 34 13.50 -12.79 -0.66
CA ALA A 34 14.93 -12.90 -0.52
C ALA A 34 15.62 -11.69 0.14
N TYR A 35 15.01 -10.53 0.08
CA TYR A 35 15.51 -9.26 0.64
C TYR A 35 14.97 -8.92 2.03
N CYS A 36 13.99 -9.68 2.55
CA CYS A 36 13.19 -9.26 3.69
C CYS A 36 13.58 -9.96 4.98
N VAL A 37 13.84 -9.17 6.01
CA VAL A 37 14.19 -9.66 7.35
C VAL A 37 12.95 -9.86 8.25
N ILE A 38 11.79 -9.40 7.82
CA ILE A 38 10.56 -9.38 8.63
C ILE A 38 10.19 -10.74 9.21
N PRO A 39 10.20 -11.87 8.46
CA PRO A 39 9.86 -13.17 9.06
C PRO A 39 10.75 -13.56 10.23
N ARG A 40 12.02 -13.13 10.21
CA ARG A 40 12.96 -13.36 11.33
C ARG A 40 12.73 -12.39 12.48
N ALA A 41 12.43 -11.13 12.17
CA ALA A 41 12.29 -10.08 13.18
C ALA A 41 10.93 -10.12 13.88
N ARG A 42 9.85 -10.40 13.13
CA ARG A 42 8.47 -10.38 13.61
C ARG A 42 7.87 -11.76 13.84
N GLY A 43 8.46 -12.81 13.24
CA GLY A 43 7.92 -14.17 13.30
C GLY A 43 6.77 -14.43 12.32
N PRO A 44 6.05 -15.55 12.51
CA PRO A 44 4.93 -15.93 11.66
C PRO A 44 3.73 -14.97 11.79
N VAL A 45 2.80 -15.09 10.85
CA VAL A 45 1.52 -14.37 10.86
C VAL A 45 0.80 -14.61 12.20
N ARG A 46 0.31 -13.54 12.78
CA ARG A 46 -0.53 -13.50 13.97
C ARG A 46 -1.64 -12.50 13.75
N SER A 47 -2.83 -12.98 13.52
CA SER A 47 -4.02 -12.17 13.39
C SER A 47 -4.50 -11.69 14.75
N ARG A 48 -4.94 -10.45 14.81
CA ARG A 48 -5.65 -9.91 15.96
C ARG A 48 -7.06 -10.47 15.98
N ASP A 49 -7.60 -10.67 17.16
CA ASP A 49 -8.99 -11.09 17.35
C ASP A 49 -9.96 -10.12 16.69
N GLU A 50 -10.92 -10.66 15.95
CA GLU A 50 -11.84 -9.86 15.15
C GLU A 50 -12.70 -8.93 16.02
N GLU A 51 -13.26 -9.47 17.12
CA GLU A 51 -14.11 -8.65 18.00
C GLU A 51 -13.31 -7.52 18.66
N SER A 52 -12.06 -7.80 19.04
CA SER A 52 -11.15 -6.76 19.56
C SER A 52 -10.94 -5.63 18.54
N ILE A 53 -10.81 -5.97 17.24
CA ILE A 53 -10.71 -4.95 16.18
C ILE A 53 -12.01 -4.15 16.07
N LEU A 54 -13.16 -4.82 16.04
CA LEU A 54 -14.46 -4.17 15.91
C LEU A 54 -14.78 -3.28 17.11
N GLU A 55 -14.40 -3.68 18.31
CA GLU A 55 -14.53 -2.83 19.51
C GLU A 55 -13.65 -1.58 19.39
N GLU A 56 -12.42 -1.69 18.90
CA GLU A 56 -11.57 -0.52 18.66
C GLU A 56 -12.19 0.41 17.62
N LEU A 57 -12.73 -0.14 16.53
CA LEU A 57 -13.42 0.66 15.51
C LEU A 57 -14.63 1.42 16.09
N ARG A 58 -15.42 0.79 16.97
CA ARG A 58 -16.55 1.45 17.67
C ARG A 58 -16.06 2.58 18.58
N ARG A 59 -14.97 2.35 19.35
CA ARG A 59 -14.38 3.41 20.20
C ARG A 59 -13.87 4.57 19.36
N LEU A 60 -13.18 4.31 18.24
CA LEU A 60 -12.70 5.35 17.34
C LEU A 60 -13.85 6.13 16.69
N ALA A 61 -14.92 5.46 16.30
CA ALA A 61 -16.13 6.11 15.79
C ALA A 61 -16.77 7.03 16.86
N ALA A 62 -16.89 6.56 18.09
CA ALA A 62 -17.39 7.35 19.23
C ALA A 62 -16.48 8.56 19.54
N ALA A 63 -15.16 8.43 19.33
CA ALA A 63 -14.20 9.54 19.43
C ALA A 63 -14.25 10.51 18.23
N GLY A 64 -15.13 10.28 17.24
CA GLY A 64 -15.37 11.17 16.09
C GLY A 64 -14.54 10.87 14.84
N TYR A 65 -13.76 9.79 14.82
CA TYR A 65 -13.05 9.37 13.60
C TYR A 65 -14.02 8.83 12.56
N LYS A 66 -13.94 9.36 11.34
CA LYS A 66 -14.78 8.97 10.20
C LYS A 66 -14.04 8.07 9.21
N GLU A 67 -12.73 8.03 9.29
CA GLU A 67 -11.87 7.25 8.41
C GLU A 67 -10.88 6.41 9.22
N VAL A 68 -10.80 5.13 8.89
CA VAL A 68 -9.84 4.18 9.46
C VAL A 68 -8.98 3.56 8.39
N VAL A 69 -7.74 3.24 8.76
CA VAL A 69 -6.79 2.50 7.92
C VAL A 69 -6.50 1.17 8.60
N LEU A 70 -6.93 0.07 8.02
CA LEU A 70 -6.53 -1.26 8.45
C LEU A 70 -5.10 -1.49 7.99
N THR A 71 -4.20 -1.75 8.92
CA THR A 71 -2.77 -1.88 8.65
C THR A 71 -2.22 -3.17 9.25
N ALA A 72 -1.19 -3.71 8.60
CA ALA A 72 -0.54 -4.94 9.00
C ALA A 72 0.86 -5.03 8.37
N ILE A 73 1.63 -6.04 8.73
CA ILE A 73 2.87 -6.41 8.04
C ILE A 73 2.54 -7.10 6.70
N SER A 74 1.56 -8.01 6.69
CA SER A 74 1.06 -8.67 5.49
C SER A 74 -0.47 -8.71 5.55
N LEU A 75 -1.09 -7.57 5.26
CA LEU A 75 -2.52 -7.39 5.46
C LEU A 75 -3.39 -8.48 4.83
N PRO A 76 -3.14 -8.96 3.58
CA PRO A 76 -3.92 -10.05 3.01
C PRO A 76 -3.77 -11.39 3.74
N SER A 77 -2.78 -11.54 4.62
CA SER A 77 -2.59 -12.74 5.42
C SER A 77 -3.44 -12.76 6.70
N TYR A 78 -4.17 -11.67 6.99
CA TYR A 78 -5.09 -11.63 8.11
C TYR A 78 -6.10 -12.80 8.04
N GLY A 79 -6.28 -13.46 9.15
CA GLY A 79 -7.24 -14.55 9.29
C GLY A 79 -6.73 -15.93 8.88
N THR A 80 -5.57 -16.04 8.20
CA THR A 80 -5.04 -17.34 7.75
C THR A 80 -4.66 -18.28 8.90
N ASP A 81 -4.39 -17.74 10.07
CA ASP A 81 -4.07 -18.49 11.30
C ASP A 81 -5.26 -18.66 12.22
N SER A 82 -6.40 -18.00 11.96
CA SER A 82 -7.61 -18.04 12.80
C SER A 82 -8.87 -18.54 12.09
N GLY A 83 -8.78 -18.83 10.77
CA GLY A 83 -9.91 -19.39 9.99
C GLY A 83 -10.94 -18.33 9.54
N THR A 84 -10.55 -17.04 9.54
CA THR A 84 -11.30 -15.92 8.95
C THR A 84 -10.52 -15.34 7.77
N SER A 85 -10.94 -14.19 7.24
CA SER A 85 -10.27 -13.55 6.13
C SER A 85 -10.31 -12.01 6.22
N LEU A 86 -9.38 -11.36 5.52
CA LEU A 86 -9.38 -9.89 5.42
C LEU A 86 -10.69 -9.34 4.86
N VAL A 87 -11.29 -10.01 3.87
CA VAL A 87 -12.53 -9.52 3.25
C VAL A 87 -13.70 -9.60 4.21
N GLU A 88 -13.80 -10.64 5.03
CA GLU A 88 -14.81 -10.73 6.11
C GLU A 88 -14.63 -9.62 7.14
N LEU A 89 -13.40 -9.35 7.54
CA LEU A 89 -13.11 -8.23 8.42
C LEU A 89 -13.53 -6.87 7.81
N ILE A 90 -13.26 -6.65 6.51
CA ILE A 90 -13.65 -5.42 5.82
C ILE A 90 -15.17 -5.26 5.79
N GLU A 91 -15.91 -6.34 5.51
CA GLU A 91 -17.38 -6.35 5.50
C GLU A 91 -17.94 -5.98 6.87
N LYS A 92 -17.46 -6.63 7.94
CA LYS A 92 -17.89 -6.34 9.32
C LYS A 92 -17.46 -4.94 9.78
N ALA A 93 -16.26 -4.50 9.44
CA ALA A 93 -15.80 -3.14 9.73
C ALA A 93 -16.68 -2.07 9.04
N ALA A 94 -17.24 -2.39 7.87
CA ALA A 94 -18.16 -1.50 7.17
C ALA A 94 -19.53 -1.38 7.85
N GLU A 95 -19.92 -2.34 8.69
CA GLU A 95 -21.16 -2.28 9.47
C GLU A 95 -21.03 -1.37 10.69
N VAL A 96 -19.80 -1.05 11.13
CA VAL A 96 -19.60 -0.17 12.29
C VAL A 96 -20.17 1.22 12.01
N GLU A 97 -21.14 1.61 12.84
CA GLU A 97 -21.76 2.93 12.78
C GLU A 97 -20.75 4.03 13.10
N GLY A 98 -20.81 5.15 12.40
CA GLY A 98 -19.91 6.28 12.59
C GLY A 98 -18.63 6.21 11.76
N ILE A 99 -18.16 5.03 11.34
CA ILE A 99 -17.08 4.90 10.32
C ILE A 99 -17.69 5.07 8.93
N GLU A 100 -17.16 6.00 8.17
CA GLU A 100 -17.63 6.33 6.81
C GLU A 100 -16.68 5.83 5.72
N ARG A 101 -15.38 5.65 6.04
CA ARG A 101 -14.35 5.21 5.09
C ARG A 101 -13.37 4.24 5.72
N ILE A 102 -13.07 3.20 4.95
CA ILE A 102 -12.08 2.19 5.28
C ILE A 102 -10.98 2.25 4.22
N ARG A 103 -9.74 2.35 4.65
CA ARG A 103 -8.55 2.19 3.79
C ARG A 103 -7.77 0.97 4.19
N LEU A 104 -7.04 0.44 3.23
CA LEU A 104 -6.18 -0.71 3.43
C LEU A 104 -4.71 -0.29 3.36
N GLY A 105 -3.89 -0.96 4.14
CA GLY A 105 -2.46 -0.98 4.00
C GLY A 105 -2.02 -1.70 2.71
N SER A 106 -0.78 -2.20 2.71
CA SER A 106 -0.22 -2.86 1.54
C SER A 106 -0.87 -4.22 1.28
N LEU A 107 -1.17 -4.47 0.00
CA LEU A 107 -1.75 -5.71 -0.50
C LEU A 107 -0.75 -6.43 -1.40
N ASP A 108 -0.62 -7.72 -1.21
CA ASP A 108 0.12 -8.59 -2.12
C ASP A 108 -0.81 -9.07 -3.26
N PRO A 109 -0.44 -8.87 -4.53
CA PRO A 109 -1.35 -9.13 -5.65
C PRO A 109 -1.77 -10.59 -5.77
N ASP A 110 -0.90 -11.55 -5.45
CA ASP A 110 -1.19 -12.98 -5.51
C ASP A 110 -2.25 -13.47 -4.51
N MET A 111 -2.63 -12.67 -3.55
CA MET A 111 -3.69 -12.98 -2.59
C MET A 111 -5.05 -12.33 -2.95
N LEU A 112 -5.10 -11.57 -4.04
CA LEU A 112 -6.30 -10.90 -4.52
C LEU A 112 -6.99 -11.75 -5.61
N HIS A 113 -7.76 -12.75 -5.19
CA HIS A 113 -8.55 -13.59 -6.09
C HIS A 113 -9.84 -12.88 -6.53
N ASP A 114 -10.45 -13.34 -7.61
CA ASP A 114 -11.65 -12.72 -8.21
C ASP A 114 -12.80 -12.57 -7.22
N GLU A 115 -13.04 -13.58 -6.39
CA GLU A 115 -14.04 -13.54 -5.32
C GLU A 115 -13.75 -12.41 -4.32
N VAL A 116 -12.49 -12.30 -3.86
CA VAL A 116 -12.06 -11.26 -2.91
C VAL A 116 -12.28 -9.88 -3.52
N ILE A 117 -11.87 -9.66 -4.77
CA ILE A 117 -12.05 -8.40 -5.48
C ILE A 117 -13.54 -8.04 -5.60
N THR A 118 -14.38 -9.00 -5.95
CA THR A 118 -15.84 -8.81 -6.09
C THR A 118 -16.47 -8.41 -4.76
N ARG A 119 -16.15 -9.13 -3.68
CA ARG A 119 -16.64 -8.83 -2.32
C ARG A 119 -16.16 -7.45 -1.85
N MET A 120 -14.86 -7.13 -2.03
CA MET A 120 -14.31 -5.82 -1.72
C MET A 120 -15.03 -4.69 -2.46
N ALA A 121 -15.35 -4.88 -3.74
CA ALA A 121 -16.02 -3.87 -4.56
C ALA A 121 -17.49 -3.64 -4.12
N ALA A 122 -18.11 -4.61 -3.48
CA ALA A 122 -19.46 -4.47 -2.91
C ALA A 122 -19.49 -3.60 -1.65
N VAL A 123 -18.35 -3.42 -0.96
CA VAL A 123 -18.25 -2.63 0.27
C VAL A 123 -18.16 -1.13 -0.04
N LYS A 124 -19.27 -0.41 0.09
CA LYS A 124 -19.38 1.02 -0.27
C LYS A 124 -18.45 1.95 0.53
N LYS A 125 -18.12 1.57 1.77
CA LYS A 125 -17.21 2.35 2.63
C LYS A 125 -15.73 2.12 2.32
N LEU A 126 -15.39 1.10 1.50
CA LEU A 126 -14.01 0.82 1.11
C LEU A 126 -13.52 1.85 0.09
N CYS A 127 -12.45 2.54 0.43
CA CYS A 127 -11.86 3.53 -0.47
C CYS A 127 -11.15 2.86 -1.64
N PRO A 128 -11.43 3.24 -2.90
CA PRO A 128 -10.82 2.65 -4.10
C PRO A 128 -9.39 3.15 -4.33
N GLN A 129 -8.56 3.01 -3.32
CA GLN A 129 -7.13 3.32 -3.39
C GLN A 129 -6.36 2.17 -2.75
N PHE A 130 -5.53 1.52 -3.55
CA PHE A 130 -4.81 0.33 -3.13
C PHE A 130 -3.30 0.51 -3.28
N HIS A 131 -2.57 0.10 -2.26
CA HIS A 131 -1.14 -0.07 -2.36
C HIS A 131 -0.86 -1.54 -2.73
N LEU A 132 -0.44 -1.78 -3.98
CA LEU A 132 -0.12 -3.12 -4.48
C LEU A 132 1.40 -3.31 -4.48
N SER A 133 1.90 -4.27 -3.72
CA SER A 133 3.33 -4.54 -3.58
C SER A 133 3.90 -5.19 -4.84
N LEU A 134 4.47 -4.40 -5.77
CA LEU A 134 5.07 -4.91 -7.02
C LEU A 134 6.50 -5.39 -6.83
N GLN A 135 7.32 -4.59 -6.18
CA GLN A 135 8.76 -4.77 -5.89
C GLN A 135 9.68 -4.66 -7.13
N SER A 136 9.35 -5.23 -8.28
CA SER A 136 10.06 -5.05 -9.56
C SER A 136 9.12 -5.25 -10.74
N GLY A 137 9.33 -4.53 -11.82
CA GLY A 137 8.63 -4.74 -13.10
C GLY A 137 9.34 -5.72 -14.05
N CYS A 138 10.30 -6.50 -13.57
CA CYS A 138 11.00 -7.51 -14.33
C CYS A 138 10.81 -8.89 -13.71
N ASP A 139 10.32 -9.86 -14.47
CA ASP A 139 10.03 -11.22 -13.97
C ASP A 139 11.27 -11.98 -13.50
N LYS A 140 12.45 -11.74 -14.13
CA LYS A 140 13.71 -12.33 -13.68
C LYS A 140 14.06 -11.84 -12.27
N THR A 141 13.94 -10.55 -12.04
CA THR A 141 14.18 -9.93 -10.72
C THR A 141 13.13 -10.38 -9.69
N LEU A 142 11.84 -10.44 -10.06
CA LEU A 142 10.79 -10.96 -9.17
C LEU A 142 11.06 -12.39 -8.71
N ARG A 143 11.51 -13.28 -9.63
CA ARG A 143 11.92 -14.65 -9.28
C ARG A 143 13.09 -14.67 -8.32
N ALA A 144 14.12 -13.85 -8.58
CA ALA A 144 15.29 -13.73 -7.70
C ALA A 144 14.90 -13.17 -6.31
N MET A 145 13.93 -12.26 -6.25
CA MET A 145 13.33 -11.76 -5.03
C MET A 145 12.42 -12.77 -4.31
N ARG A 146 12.16 -13.94 -4.91
CA ARG A 146 11.21 -14.97 -4.44
C ARG A 146 9.79 -14.43 -4.32
N ARG A 147 9.37 -13.61 -5.30
CA ARG A 147 7.96 -13.20 -5.38
C ARG A 147 7.14 -14.26 -6.13
N PRO A 148 5.94 -14.61 -5.64
CA PRO A 148 5.15 -15.71 -6.20
C PRO A 148 4.25 -15.28 -7.38
N TYR A 149 4.51 -14.15 -7.99
CA TYR A 149 3.76 -13.63 -9.13
C TYR A 149 4.68 -13.08 -10.21
N THR A 150 4.14 -12.94 -11.40
CA THR A 150 4.76 -12.31 -12.57
C THR A 150 4.20 -10.91 -12.79
N THR A 151 4.87 -10.15 -13.64
CA THR A 151 4.37 -8.83 -14.10
C THR A 151 3.01 -8.95 -14.80
N ALA A 152 2.80 -10.02 -15.58
CA ALA A 152 1.51 -10.28 -16.24
C ALA A 152 0.39 -10.52 -15.22
N GLN A 153 0.62 -11.31 -14.19
CA GLN A 153 -0.35 -11.55 -13.12
C GLN A 153 -0.65 -10.27 -12.33
N PHE A 154 0.36 -9.46 -12.05
CA PHE A 154 0.17 -8.16 -11.42
C PHE A 154 -0.72 -7.25 -12.28
N ALA A 155 -0.46 -7.17 -13.58
CA ALA A 155 -1.24 -6.35 -14.51
C ALA A 155 -2.70 -6.83 -14.60
N ASP A 156 -2.94 -8.16 -14.60
CA ASP A 156 -4.28 -8.75 -14.57
C ASP A 156 -5.06 -8.34 -13.32
N ILE A 157 -4.46 -8.49 -12.13
CA ILE A 157 -5.07 -8.05 -10.87
C ILE A 157 -5.39 -6.56 -10.87
N ALA A 158 -4.45 -5.72 -11.34
CA ALA A 158 -4.68 -4.29 -11.45
C ALA A 158 -5.83 -3.97 -12.44
N ALA A 159 -5.96 -4.72 -13.55
CA ALA A 159 -7.06 -4.58 -14.50
C ALA A 159 -8.40 -5.00 -13.87
N LYS A 160 -8.45 -6.10 -13.15
CA LYS A 160 -9.64 -6.58 -12.42
C LYS A 160 -10.12 -5.58 -11.37
N LEU A 161 -9.20 -5.02 -10.59
CA LEU A 161 -9.53 -3.95 -9.64
C LEU A 161 -10.07 -2.70 -10.36
N ARG A 162 -9.49 -2.31 -11.50
CA ARG A 162 -10.01 -1.19 -12.31
C ARG A 162 -11.42 -1.48 -12.82
N ALA A 163 -11.69 -2.69 -13.26
CA ALA A 163 -13.02 -3.10 -13.72
C ALA A 163 -14.04 -3.09 -12.57
N ALA A 164 -13.69 -3.63 -11.41
CA ALA A 164 -14.60 -3.76 -10.27
C ALA A 164 -14.92 -2.42 -9.59
N PHE A 165 -13.94 -1.52 -9.45
CA PHE A 165 -14.11 -0.23 -8.75
C PHE A 165 -14.33 0.97 -9.69
N GLY A 166 -14.24 0.76 -11.01
CA GLY A 166 -14.30 1.82 -12.02
C GLY A 166 -12.91 2.43 -12.29
N ALA A 167 -12.48 2.39 -13.54
CA ALA A 167 -11.11 2.74 -13.94
C ALA A 167 -10.69 4.18 -13.58
N GLU A 168 -11.63 5.12 -13.56
CA GLU A 168 -11.36 6.51 -13.19
C GLU A 168 -11.42 6.78 -11.68
N ASN A 169 -12.01 5.87 -10.92
CA ASN A 169 -12.20 6.01 -9.47
C ASN A 169 -11.06 5.36 -8.70
N VAL A 170 -10.48 4.27 -9.22
CA VAL A 170 -9.43 3.51 -8.54
C VAL A 170 -8.05 4.10 -8.80
N SER A 171 -7.23 4.14 -7.77
CA SER A 171 -5.83 4.53 -7.89
C SER A 171 -4.92 3.52 -7.20
N PHE A 172 -3.73 3.35 -7.76
CA PHE A 172 -2.73 2.45 -7.23
C PHE A 172 -1.47 3.19 -6.82
N THR A 173 -0.90 2.74 -5.72
CA THR A 173 0.46 3.07 -5.31
C THR A 173 1.25 1.76 -5.19
N THR A 174 2.57 1.84 -5.27
CA THR A 174 3.43 0.65 -5.18
C THR A 174 4.81 0.99 -4.66
N ASP A 175 5.52 -0.06 -4.24
CA ASP A 175 6.95 -0.02 -3.94
C ASP A 175 7.72 -0.72 -5.06
N VAL A 176 8.90 -0.16 -5.40
CA VAL A 176 9.84 -0.74 -6.36
C VAL A 176 11.25 -0.68 -5.77
N ILE A 177 11.93 -1.80 -5.77
CA ILE A 177 13.34 -1.92 -5.38
C ILE A 177 14.16 -1.94 -6.67
N VAL A 178 15.15 -1.07 -6.77
CA VAL A 178 16.09 -1.00 -7.89
C VAL A 178 17.48 -1.43 -7.44
N GLY A 179 18.28 -1.96 -8.36
CA GLY A 179 19.64 -2.41 -8.05
C GLY A 179 19.68 -3.67 -7.20
N PHE A 180 18.70 -4.57 -7.37
CA PHE A 180 18.71 -5.87 -6.71
C PHE A 180 19.90 -6.70 -7.25
N PRO A 181 20.56 -7.55 -6.42
CA PRO A 181 21.69 -8.35 -6.88
C PRO A 181 21.41 -9.11 -8.17
N GLY A 182 22.27 -8.94 -9.16
CA GLY A 182 22.14 -9.56 -10.49
C GLY A 182 21.16 -8.88 -11.45
N GLU A 183 20.57 -7.74 -11.07
CA GLU A 183 19.77 -6.92 -11.97
C GLU A 183 20.66 -6.25 -13.01
N THR A 184 20.50 -6.61 -14.29
CA THR A 184 21.22 -5.98 -15.41
C THR A 184 20.57 -4.64 -15.80
N GLU A 185 21.18 -3.90 -16.71
CA GLU A 185 20.58 -2.67 -17.23
C GLU A 185 19.30 -2.97 -18.01
N GLU A 186 19.27 -4.06 -18.78
CA GLU A 186 18.09 -4.49 -19.53
C GLU A 186 16.95 -4.91 -18.57
N ASP A 187 17.26 -5.57 -17.46
CA ASP A 187 16.27 -5.91 -16.42
C ASP A 187 15.67 -4.64 -15.79
N PHE A 188 16.51 -3.63 -15.53
CA PHE A 188 16.09 -2.34 -14.99
C PHE A 188 15.22 -1.56 -15.98
N GLU A 189 15.61 -1.51 -17.26
CA GLU A 189 14.81 -0.85 -18.30
C GLU A 189 13.46 -1.53 -18.50
N ALA A 190 13.43 -2.86 -18.52
CA ALA A 190 12.17 -3.62 -18.57
C ALA A 190 11.28 -3.31 -17.36
N SER A 191 11.87 -3.25 -16.17
CA SER A 191 11.16 -2.87 -14.94
C SER A 191 10.59 -1.45 -15.04
N MET A 192 11.37 -0.50 -15.53
CA MET A 192 10.94 0.89 -15.69
C MET A 192 9.83 1.04 -16.72
N ALA A 193 9.91 0.33 -17.84
CA ALA A 193 8.87 0.30 -18.86
C ALA A 193 7.55 -0.26 -18.30
N PHE A 194 7.60 -1.37 -17.58
CA PHE A 194 6.43 -1.96 -16.95
C PHE A 194 5.79 -1.00 -15.93
N VAL A 195 6.59 -0.48 -15.00
CA VAL A 195 6.11 0.41 -13.91
C VAL A 195 5.45 1.67 -14.48
N THR A 196 6.05 2.30 -15.49
CA THR A 196 5.48 3.49 -16.13
C THR A 196 4.19 3.17 -16.88
N GLY A 197 4.09 2.00 -17.49
CA GLY A 197 2.88 1.51 -18.18
C GLY A 197 1.68 1.29 -17.25
N GLN A 198 1.91 0.95 -15.97
CA GLN A 198 0.83 0.73 -14.99
C GLN A 198 0.14 2.01 -14.51
N ARG A 199 0.71 3.20 -14.77
CA ARG A 199 0.12 4.51 -14.44
C ARG A 199 -0.23 4.65 -12.94
N PHE A 200 0.71 4.35 -12.09
CA PHE A 200 0.55 4.50 -10.64
C PHE A 200 0.34 5.97 -10.24
N LEU A 201 -0.47 6.20 -9.21
CA LEU A 201 -0.60 7.50 -8.55
C LEU A 201 0.72 7.89 -7.87
N LYS A 202 1.41 6.90 -7.28
CA LYS A 202 2.71 7.06 -6.66
C LYS A 202 3.48 5.75 -6.68
N VAL A 203 4.77 5.85 -6.95
CA VAL A 203 5.73 4.76 -6.79
C VAL A 203 6.76 5.19 -5.75
N HIS A 204 6.95 4.37 -4.74
CA HIS A 204 8.05 4.53 -3.79
C HIS A 204 9.24 3.72 -4.32
N VAL A 205 10.29 4.41 -4.71
CA VAL A 205 11.49 3.79 -5.27
C VAL A 205 12.53 3.67 -4.17
N PHE A 206 13.04 2.45 -3.97
CA PHE A 206 14.05 2.14 -2.96
C PHE A 206 15.28 1.55 -3.65
N PRO A 207 16.48 2.08 -3.44
CA PRO A 207 17.68 1.36 -3.77
C PRO A 207 17.76 0.11 -2.89
N TYR A 208 18.18 -1.02 -3.47
CA TYR A 208 18.35 -2.25 -2.68
C TYR A 208 19.34 -2.03 -1.55
N SER A 209 18.90 -2.32 -0.34
CA SER A 209 19.70 -2.28 0.88
C SER A 209 20.06 -3.69 1.32
N ARG A 210 21.34 -4.01 1.33
CA ARG A 210 21.86 -5.29 1.79
C ARG A 210 21.60 -5.47 3.29
N ARG A 211 20.85 -6.50 3.65
CA ARG A 211 20.43 -6.76 5.03
C ARG A 211 20.95 -8.10 5.50
N GLU A 212 21.75 -8.09 6.55
CA GLU A 212 22.28 -9.30 7.17
C GLU A 212 21.17 -10.28 7.56
N GLY A 213 21.41 -11.56 7.31
CA GLY A 213 20.46 -12.64 7.62
C GLY A 213 19.33 -12.80 6.60
N THR A 214 19.35 -12.08 5.48
CA THR A 214 18.46 -12.33 4.35
C THR A 214 19.20 -13.10 3.26
N PRO A 215 18.51 -13.96 2.47
CA PRO A 215 19.17 -14.69 1.38
C PRO A 215 19.91 -13.79 0.39
N ALA A 216 19.31 -12.65 0.03
CA ALA A 216 19.90 -11.72 -0.93
C ALA A 216 21.16 -11.02 -0.43
N TYR A 217 21.46 -11.10 0.87
CA TYR A 217 22.71 -10.60 1.44
C TYR A 217 23.94 -11.23 0.76
N ASP A 218 23.88 -12.55 0.50
CA ASP A 218 24.98 -13.32 -0.06
C ASP A 218 24.87 -13.54 -1.58
N PHE A 219 23.86 -12.97 -2.24
CA PHE A 219 23.72 -13.15 -3.67
C PHE A 219 24.89 -12.49 -4.41
N PRO A 220 25.42 -13.15 -5.46
CA PRO A 220 26.41 -12.54 -6.34
C PRO A 220 25.80 -11.39 -7.15
N GLY A 221 26.66 -10.55 -7.73
CA GLY A 221 26.20 -9.42 -8.55
C GLY A 221 25.63 -8.27 -7.75
N GLN A 222 26.14 -8.04 -6.54
CA GLN A 222 25.83 -6.83 -5.75
C GLN A 222 26.28 -5.60 -6.54
N LEU A 223 25.36 -4.68 -6.77
CA LEU A 223 25.66 -3.43 -7.46
C LEU A 223 26.28 -2.40 -6.49
N PRO A 224 27.22 -1.57 -6.98
CA PRO A 224 27.75 -0.45 -6.19
C PRO A 224 26.66 0.59 -5.89
N GLU A 225 26.82 1.36 -4.80
CA GLU A 225 25.79 2.31 -4.35
C GLU A 225 25.47 3.37 -5.42
N HIS A 226 26.48 3.91 -6.12
CA HIS A 226 26.26 4.92 -7.14
C HIS A 226 25.36 4.44 -8.31
N GLU A 227 25.44 3.15 -8.68
CA GLU A 227 24.57 2.57 -9.71
C GLU A 227 23.12 2.43 -9.18
N LYS A 228 22.96 2.00 -7.94
CA LYS A 228 21.64 1.93 -7.29
C LYS A 228 20.98 3.30 -7.15
N GLU A 229 21.76 4.31 -6.79
CA GLU A 229 21.31 5.70 -6.73
C GLU A 229 20.92 6.25 -8.10
N ASP A 230 21.72 5.95 -9.14
CA ASP A 230 21.40 6.33 -10.52
C ASP A 230 20.09 5.71 -10.99
N ARG A 231 19.92 4.41 -10.81
CA ARG A 231 18.67 3.69 -11.13
C ARG A 231 17.48 4.24 -10.36
N SER A 232 17.66 4.53 -9.07
CA SER A 232 16.61 5.15 -8.24
C SER A 232 16.19 6.52 -8.77
N ARG A 233 17.14 7.37 -9.17
CA ARG A 233 16.90 8.67 -9.76
C ARG A 233 16.16 8.55 -11.10
N ARG A 234 16.62 7.67 -11.99
CA ARG A 234 16.01 7.44 -13.33
C ARG A 234 14.58 6.91 -13.20
N MET A 235 14.35 5.90 -12.35
CA MET A 235 13.02 5.36 -12.09
C MET A 235 12.09 6.43 -11.52
N THR A 236 12.55 7.18 -10.52
CA THR A 236 11.77 8.27 -9.91
C THR A 236 11.39 9.33 -10.94
N ALA A 237 12.32 9.77 -11.78
CA ALA A 237 12.05 10.75 -12.83
C ALA A 237 11.01 10.24 -13.85
N ALA A 238 11.13 8.96 -14.27
CA ALA A 238 10.21 8.35 -15.22
C ALA A 238 8.78 8.26 -14.65
N VAL A 239 8.62 7.78 -13.41
CA VAL A 239 7.30 7.64 -12.80
C VAL A 239 6.66 8.99 -12.47
N GLU A 240 7.44 9.99 -12.06
CA GLU A 240 6.92 11.34 -11.81
C GLU A 240 6.45 12.02 -13.11
N LYS A 241 7.11 11.79 -14.24
CA LYS A 241 6.67 12.27 -15.54
C LYS A 241 5.29 11.69 -15.91
N VAL A 242 5.10 10.38 -15.75
CA VAL A 242 3.81 9.72 -15.99
C VAL A 242 2.74 10.21 -15.02
N ARG A 243 3.09 10.34 -13.75
CA ARG A 243 2.18 10.87 -12.72
C ARG A 243 1.72 12.30 -13.06
N ALA A 244 2.64 13.19 -13.40
CA ALA A 244 2.31 14.57 -13.74
C ALA A 244 1.40 14.68 -14.97
N ALA A 245 1.59 13.81 -15.98
CA ALA A 245 0.75 13.77 -17.16
C ALA A 245 -0.67 13.25 -16.87
N ARG A 246 -0.80 12.24 -16.00
CA ARG A 246 -2.09 11.62 -15.66
C ARG A 246 -2.84 12.36 -14.54
N TRP A 247 -2.09 12.86 -13.57
CA TRP A 247 -2.60 13.52 -12.36
C TRP A 247 -2.02 14.94 -12.26
N PRO A 248 -2.42 15.86 -13.14
CA PRO A 248 -1.88 17.22 -13.10
C PRO A 248 -2.16 17.86 -11.72
N PRO A 249 -1.27 18.75 -11.25
CA PRO A 249 -1.49 19.48 -10.02
C PRO A 249 -2.84 20.20 -10.05
N CYS A 250 -3.56 20.13 -8.96
CA CYS A 250 -4.80 20.89 -8.84
C CYS A 250 -4.48 22.39 -8.96
N ARG A 251 -5.03 23.08 -9.96
CA ARG A 251 -4.82 24.51 -10.18
C ARG A 251 -5.63 25.40 -9.22
N VAL A 252 -6.34 24.79 -8.28
CA VAL A 252 -7.06 25.56 -7.26
C VAL A 252 -6.09 25.95 -6.17
N ALA A 253 -5.97 27.26 -5.95
CA ALA A 253 -5.05 27.82 -4.95
C ALA A 253 -5.33 27.25 -3.55
N PRO A 254 -4.27 26.91 -2.76
CA PRO A 254 -4.48 26.68 -1.33
C PRO A 254 -5.05 27.97 -0.71
N PRO A 255 -6.02 27.89 0.14
CA PRO A 255 -6.40 26.88 1.11
C PRO A 255 -7.78 26.23 0.88
N VAL A 256 -8.31 26.24 -0.32
CA VAL A 256 -9.73 25.97 -0.59
C VAL A 256 -10.07 24.49 -0.68
N CYS A 257 -9.08 23.63 -0.88
CA CYS A 257 -9.24 22.17 -0.94
C CYS A 257 -8.80 21.47 0.35
N CYS A 258 -9.01 22.09 1.51
CA CYS A 258 -8.73 21.39 2.75
C CYS A 258 -9.98 20.65 3.24
N TRP A 259 -9.83 19.37 3.43
CA TRP A 259 -10.84 18.43 3.94
C TRP A 259 -11.51 18.85 5.27
N LYS A 260 -10.90 19.81 5.98
CA LYS A 260 -11.36 20.32 7.27
C LYS A 260 -12.39 21.45 7.18
N ARG A 261 -12.63 22.04 6.01
CA ARG A 261 -13.62 23.11 5.85
C ARG A 261 -14.45 22.87 4.58
N ARG A 262 -15.76 23.11 4.67
CA ARG A 262 -16.67 23.03 3.52
C ARG A 262 -16.15 23.91 2.40
N CYS A 263 -15.81 23.30 1.25
CA CYS A 263 -15.43 24.05 0.06
C CYS A 263 -16.65 24.75 -0.51
N PRO A 264 -16.68 26.08 -0.62
CA PRO A 264 -17.84 26.80 -1.13
C PRO A 264 -17.92 26.82 -2.67
N LEU A 265 -16.97 26.23 -3.38
CA LEU A 265 -16.99 26.15 -4.84
C LEU A 265 -17.30 24.72 -5.30
N PRO A 266 -18.08 24.56 -6.40
CA PRO A 266 -18.32 23.24 -6.97
C PRO A 266 -17.01 22.69 -7.51
N CYS A 267 -16.26 21.97 -6.69
CA CYS A 267 -15.37 20.95 -7.24
C CYS A 267 -16.28 20.04 -8.06
N LEU A 268 -15.90 19.74 -9.31
CA LEU A 268 -16.58 18.72 -10.12
C LEU A 268 -16.97 17.56 -9.21
N PRO A 269 -18.18 17.00 -9.34
CA PRO A 269 -18.74 16.10 -8.37
C PRO A 269 -17.76 14.97 -8.11
N ALA A 270 -17.03 15.13 -7.01
CA ALA A 270 -16.26 14.05 -6.46
C ALA A 270 -17.33 13.09 -5.94
N THR A 271 -17.41 11.90 -6.51
CA THR A 271 -18.18 10.84 -5.88
C THR A 271 -17.67 10.71 -4.44
N PRO A 272 -18.50 10.36 -3.46
CA PRO A 272 -18.11 10.32 -2.04
C PRO A 272 -16.83 9.53 -1.75
N ASN A 273 -16.42 8.69 -2.68
CA ASN A 273 -15.25 7.81 -2.60
C ASN A 273 -14.08 8.21 -3.50
N SER A 274 -14.18 9.30 -4.28
CA SER A 274 -13.06 9.73 -5.12
C SER A 274 -11.96 10.37 -4.27
N ILE A 275 -10.71 10.01 -4.56
CA ILE A 275 -9.54 10.66 -3.96
C ILE A 275 -9.55 12.11 -4.39
N CYS A 276 -9.61 13.02 -3.43
CA CYS A 276 -9.42 14.43 -3.72
C CYS A 276 -8.05 14.62 -4.37
N ARG A 277 -8.01 15.10 -5.62
CA ARG A 277 -6.78 15.31 -6.40
C ARG A 277 -5.81 16.33 -5.77
N CYS A 278 -6.15 16.86 -4.61
CA CYS A 278 -5.38 17.89 -3.91
C CYS A 278 -4.30 17.37 -2.94
N TRP A 279 -4.10 16.07 -2.83
CA TRP A 279 -3.22 15.49 -1.80
C TRP A 279 -1.73 15.74 -2.02
N SER A 280 -1.31 16.17 -3.20
CA SER A 280 0.11 16.33 -3.55
C SER A 280 0.72 17.69 -3.17
N ALA A 281 -0.06 18.68 -2.77
CA ALA A 281 0.43 20.04 -2.54
C ALA A 281 0.98 20.32 -1.11
N HIS A 282 0.79 19.42 -0.14
CA HIS A 282 1.09 19.72 1.27
C HIS A 282 2.49 19.34 1.76
N ARG A 283 3.41 18.89 0.90
CA ARG A 283 4.81 18.58 1.32
C ARG A 283 5.87 19.59 0.90
N ALA A 284 5.52 20.70 0.27
CA ALA A 284 6.54 21.59 -0.34
C ALA A 284 6.92 22.83 0.48
N THR A 285 6.32 23.09 1.65
CA THR A 285 6.67 24.30 2.42
C THR A 285 6.64 24.06 3.92
N ARG A 286 7.73 23.54 4.46
CA ARG A 286 8.26 23.94 5.77
C ARG A 286 9.78 23.90 5.68
N PRO A 287 10.51 25.02 5.85
CA PRO A 287 11.93 24.99 6.11
C PRO A 287 12.14 24.37 7.50
N VAL A 288 13.03 23.40 7.57
CA VAL A 288 13.60 22.90 8.82
C VAL A 288 14.50 24.03 9.33
N THR A 289 14.07 24.74 10.35
CA THR A 289 14.97 25.54 11.18
C THR A 289 15.58 24.59 12.18
N LEU A 290 16.90 24.61 12.22
CA LEU A 290 17.78 23.86 13.13
C LEU A 290 17.40 23.99 14.60
#